data_cae57c56b3c19c42765bdbb401fd74ed
#
_entry.id   cae57c56b3c19c42765bdbb401fd74ed
#
_cell.length_a   1.000
_cell.length_b   1.000
_cell.length_c   1.000
_cell.angle_alpha   90.00
_cell.angle_beta   90.00
_cell.angle_gamma   90.00
#
_symmetry.space_group_name_H-M   'P 1'
#
loop_
_entity.id
_entity.type
_entity.pdbx_description
1 polymer ?
#
loop_
_entity_poly.entity_id
_entity_poly.type
_entity_poly.pdbx_seq_one_letter_code
_entity_poly.pdbx_strand_id
1 'polypeptide(L)'
;MKKYGKLAALAAALILVIGLAAAAYNKLKAEAELPSLTEELEESSKGDIKEPEQEDTGEEDLAEESEGETSAEENAEEDPGAGRQDAIDVTFYDSEGKAVKLSDFYGKPVVMNFWATWCGYCKQEMPDFQEAYEEYGEEVEFLFINSTDGSRETREKAAAYLEDQGYTVPAFYDEDLEAVYTYGVNSLPTTILLDKKGRVAAYAPGLMEKDTLVGALDILLEE
;
A
#
# COMPACT_ATOMS: atom_id res chain seq x y z
N MET A 1 21.06 48.32 -38.56
CA MET A 1 21.76 48.05 -37.27
C MET A 1 20.91 48.15 -36.00
N LYS A 2 19.74 48.84 -35.99
CA LYS A 2 18.89 49.01 -34.79
C LYS A 2 18.02 47.76 -34.38
N LYS A 3 17.85 46.77 -35.27
CA LYS A 3 17.01 45.58 -34.96
C LYS A 3 17.72 44.55 -34.11
N TYR A 4 19.03 44.39 -34.18
CA TYR A 4 19.79 43.40 -33.41
C TYR A 4 20.04 43.83 -31.95
N GLY A 5 20.04 45.13 -31.64
CA GLY A 5 20.21 45.61 -30.26
C GLY A 5 19.05 45.22 -29.34
N LYS A 6 17.81 45.18 -29.85
CA LYS A 6 16.67 44.77 -29.07
C LYS A 6 16.64 43.25 -28.81
N LEU A 7 17.07 42.45 -29.77
CA LEU A 7 17.23 41.00 -29.62
C LEU A 7 18.33 40.62 -28.63
N ALA A 8 19.47 41.33 -28.69
CA ALA A 8 20.55 41.09 -27.73
C ALA A 8 20.14 41.48 -26.29
N ALA A 9 19.40 42.57 -26.12
CA ALA A 9 18.88 42.96 -24.80
C ALA A 9 17.86 41.96 -24.23
N LEU A 10 16.99 41.39 -25.08
CA LEU A 10 16.04 40.35 -24.68
C LEU A 10 16.73 39.04 -24.31
N ALA A 11 17.79 38.65 -25.08
CA ALA A 11 18.56 37.44 -24.74
C ALA A 11 19.34 37.61 -23.42
N ALA A 12 19.91 38.79 -23.16
CA ALA A 12 20.58 39.08 -21.90
C ALA A 12 19.61 39.06 -20.70
N ALA A 13 18.40 39.62 -20.85
CA ALA A 13 17.36 39.58 -19.82
C ALA A 13 16.89 38.13 -19.54
N LEU A 14 16.74 37.30 -20.57
CA LEU A 14 16.36 35.90 -20.40
C LEU A 14 17.42 35.07 -19.66
N ILE A 15 18.71 35.29 -19.98
CA ILE A 15 19.82 34.62 -19.27
C ILE A 15 19.85 35.04 -17.80
N LEU A 16 19.57 36.32 -17.50
CA LEU A 16 19.53 36.82 -16.13
C LEU A 16 18.38 36.22 -15.31
N VAL A 17 17.19 36.05 -15.92
CA VAL A 17 16.03 35.39 -15.29
C VAL A 17 16.31 33.92 -15.02
N ILE A 18 16.93 33.21 -15.99
CA ILE A 18 17.29 31.79 -15.81
C ILE A 18 18.33 31.64 -14.70
N GLY A 19 19.33 32.54 -14.65
CA GLY A 19 20.36 32.52 -13.61
C GLY A 19 19.82 32.78 -12.22
N LEU A 20 18.87 33.71 -12.07
CA LEU A 20 18.17 33.99 -10.80
C LEU A 20 17.28 32.80 -10.38
N ALA A 21 16.57 32.18 -11.31
CA ALA A 21 15.74 31.01 -11.04
C ALA A 21 16.59 29.81 -10.59
N ALA A 22 17.74 29.57 -11.22
CA ALA A 22 18.67 28.51 -10.82
C ALA A 22 19.29 28.76 -9.44
N ALA A 23 19.64 30.02 -9.13
CA ALA A 23 20.14 30.38 -7.78
C ALA A 23 19.09 30.20 -6.69
N ALA A 24 17.84 30.59 -6.96
CA ALA A 24 16.72 30.38 -6.05
C ALA A 24 16.41 28.89 -5.84
N TYR A 25 16.47 28.09 -6.90
CA TYR A 25 16.28 26.63 -6.82
C TYR A 25 17.37 25.96 -5.98
N ASN A 26 18.63 26.32 -6.18
CA ASN A 26 19.73 25.76 -5.39
C ASN A 26 19.67 26.17 -3.92
N LYS A 27 19.19 27.39 -3.61
CA LYS A 27 18.99 27.83 -2.23
C LYS A 27 17.85 27.04 -1.55
N LEU A 28 16.71 26.83 -2.23
CA LEU A 28 15.60 26.05 -1.75
C LEU A 28 15.98 24.56 -1.56
N LYS A 29 16.81 24.03 -2.46
CA LYS A 29 17.29 22.66 -2.33
C LYS A 29 18.19 22.48 -1.11
N ALA A 30 19.07 23.44 -0.81
CA ALA A 30 19.95 23.41 0.37
C ALA A 30 19.18 23.57 1.70
N GLU A 31 18.01 24.25 1.68
CA GLU A 31 17.13 24.37 2.86
C GLU A 31 16.21 23.17 3.02
N ALA A 32 16.04 22.33 1.99
CA ALA A 32 15.18 21.13 1.99
C ALA A 32 15.94 19.82 2.28
N GLU A 33 17.28 19.85 2.44
CA GLU A 33 18.04 18.69 2.91
C GLU A 33 17.77 18.51 4.42
N LEU A 34 16.77 17.67 4.73
CA LEU A 34 16.56 17.09 6.05
C LEU A 34 17.80 16.28 6.43
N PRO A 35 18.32 16.38 7.68
CA PRO A 35 19.42 15.55 8.12
C PRO A 35 19.04 14.06 7.94
N SER A 36 19.95 13.30 7.35
CA SER A 36 19.73 11.87 7.12
C SER A 36 19.62 11.15 8.46
N LEU A 37 18.64 10.27 8.61
CA LEU A 37 18.42 9.42 9.80
C LEU A 37 19.69 8.65 10.26
N THR A 38 20.71 8.58 9.42
CA THR A 38 22.02 7.96 9.76
C THR A 38 22.86 8.80 10.68
N GLU A 39 22.73 10.14 10.72
CA GLU A 39 23.50 11.01 11.63
C GLU A 39 22.91 11.01 13.07
N GLU A 40 21.59 10.87 13.22
CA GLU A 40 20.96 10.78 14.55
C GLU A 40 21.23 9.45 15.26
N LEU A 41 21.48 8.36 14.51
CA LEU A 41 21.82 7.06 15.09
C LEU A 41 23.28 6.95 15.58
N GLU A 42 24.20 7.74 15.02
CA GLU A 42 25.60 7.77 15.49
C GLU A 42 25.81 8.60 16.76
N GLU A 43 24.99 9.61 17.01
CA GLU A 43 25.06 10.42 18.24
C GLU A 43 24.44 9.72 19.46
N SER A 44 23.44 8.85 19.23
CA SER A 44 22.79 8.07 20.30
C SER A 44 23.65 6.89 20.82
N SER A 45 24.72 6.48 20.14
CA SER A 45 25.55 5.33 20.53
C SER A 45 26.76 5.68 21.42
N LYS A 46 26.95 6.94 21.81
CA LYS A 46 28.07 7.41 22.64
C LYS A 46 27.73 7.67 24.12
N GLY A 47 26.62 7.14 24.60
CA GLY A 47 26.23 7.21 26.02
C GLY A 47 26.59 5.92 26.76
N ASP A 48 27.52 6.05 27.71
CA ASP A 48 28.07 5.09 28.65
C ASP A 48 27.23 3.84 28.98
N ILE A 49 27.72 2.68 28.58
CA ILE A 49 27.33 1.38 29.13
C ILE A 49 28.20 1.11 30.39
N LYS A 50 27.58 1.25 31.54
CA LYS A 50 28.11 0.75 32.80
C LYS A 50 27.59 -0.67 32.99
N GLU A 51 28.48 -1.65 32.95
CA GLU A 51 28.25 -3.04 33.42
C GLU A 51 27.91 -3.06 34.91
N PRO A 52 26.96 -3.88 35.37
CA PRO A 52 26.93 -4.33 36.75
C PRO A 52 27.54 -5.73 36.86
N GLU A 53 28.42 -5.80 37.82
CA GLU A 53 29.16 -6.96 38.28
C GLU A 53 28.27 -8.13 38.76
N GLN A 54 28.78 -9.34 38.57
CA GLN A 54 28.27 -10.60 39.07
C GLN A 54 28.44 -10.65 40.62
N GLU A 55 27.39 -11.05 41.33
CA GLU A 55 27.53 -11.71 42.63
C GLU A 55 26.92 -13.12 42.57
N ASP A 56 27.81 -14.04 42.86
CA ASP A 56 27.67 -15.46 43.09
C ASP A 56 27.08 -15.71 44.50
N THR A 57 26.05 -16.55 44.62
CA THR A 57 25.86 -17.47 45.76
C THR A 57 24.70 -18.46 45.52
N GLY A 58 25.04 -19.75 45.60
CA GLY A 58 24.40 -20.70 46.50
C GLY A 58 23.51 -21.76 45.84
N GLU A 59 24.12 -22.94 45.70
CA GLU A 59 23.45 -24.23 45.53
C GLU A 59 22.43 -24.49 46.65
N GLU A 60 21.27 -25.05 46.34
CA GLU A 60 20.67 -26.15 47.09
C GLU A 60 19.70 -26.96 46.25
N ASP A 61 20.01 -28.21 46.23
CA ASP A 61 19.42 -29.41 45.70
C ASP A 61 18.03 -29.70 46.33
N LEU A 62 17.03 -30.09 45.52
CA LEU A 62 16.00 -31.06 45.86
C LEU A 62 15.29 -31.57 44.63
N ALA A 63 15.54 -32.83 44.34
CA ALA A 63 14.79 -33.67 43.39
C ALA A 63 13.37 -33.97 43.92
N GLU A 64 12.38 -33.89 43.04
CA GLU A 64 11.20 -34.80 43.08
C GLU A 64 10.66 -35.04 41.68
N GLU A 65 10.61 -36.31 41.38
CA GLU A 65 10.02 -36.92 40.18
C GLU A 65 8.49 -36.69 40.16
N SER A 66 7.92 -36.31 39.00
CA SER A 66 6.55 -36.71 38.66
C SER A 66 6.45 -37.03 37.19
N GLU A 67 6.02 -38.23 36.98
CA GLU A 67 5.82 -38.91 35.69
C GLU A 67 4.72 -38.26 34.85
N GLY A 68 4.97 -38.19 33.56
CA GLY A 68 4.05 -38.58 32.51
C GLY A 68 2.81 -37.74 32.26
N GLU A 69 2.90 -36.82 31.31
CA GLU A 69 1.81 -36.65 30.37
C GLU A 69 2.39 -36.49 28.96
N THR A 70 2.08 -37.49 28.11
CA THR A 70 2.26 -37.44 26.69
C THR A 70 1.42 -36.32 26.13
N SER A 71 2.03 -35.16 25.90
CA SER A 71 1.44 -34.16 25.04
C SER A 71 1.48 -34.73 23.61
N ALA A 72 0.30 -34.98 23.05
CA ALA A 72 0.12 -35.15 21.62
C ALA A 72 0.89 -34.01 20.91
N GLU A 73 1.81 -34.38 20.05
CA GLU A 73 2.34 -33.48 19.04
C GLU A 73 1.17 -33.13 18.15
N GLU A 74 0.48 -32.05 18.50
CA GLU A 74 -0.39 -31.32 17.58
C GLU A 74 0.53 -30.84 16.47
N ASN A 75 0.40 -31.44 15.26
CA ASN A 75 0.98 -30.91 14.06
C ASN A 75 0.47 -29.46 13.93
N ALA A 76 1.20 -28.50 14.45
CA ALA A 76 1.02 -27.12 14.12
C ALA A 76 1.32 -27.00 12.63
N GLU A 77 0.30 -27.01 11.78
CA GLU A 77 0.45 -26.59 10.38
C GLU A 77 1.13 -25.22 10.44
N GLU A 78 2.31 -25.13 9.84
CA GLU A 78 3.03 -23.85 9.75
C GLU A 78 2.11 -22.87 9.04
N ASP A 79 1.72 -21.77 9.70
CA ASP A 79 0.93 -20.70 9.11
C ASP A 79 1.78 -19.98 8.05
N PRO A 80 1.53 -20.17 6.72
CA PRO A 80 2.37 -19.59 5.67
C PRO A 80 2.38 -18.07 5.68
N GLY A 81 1.36 -17.44 6.28
CA GLY A 81 1.29 -15.98 6.48
C GLY A 81 1.84 -15.51 7.82
N ALA A 82 2.55 -16.35 8.59
CA ALA A 82 3.14 -15.94 9.87
C ALA A 82 4.09 -14.75 9.69
N GLY A 83 3.86 -13.68 10.46
CA GLY A 83 4.64 -12.43 10.39
C GLY A 83 4.06 -11.36 9.45
N ARG A 84 3.01 -11.64 8.68
CA ARG A 84 2.26 -10.61 7.99
C ARG A 84 1.51 -9.73 8.99
N GLN A 85 1.34 -8.45 8.64
CA GLN A 85 0.56 -7.51 9.45
C GLN A 85 -0.94 -7.65 9.14
N ASP A 86 -1.77 -7.56 10.16
CA ASP A 86 -3.23 -7.50 9.99
C ASP A 86 -3.59 -6.22 9.22
N ALA A 87 -4.52 -6.34 8.27
CA ALA A 87 -5.06 -5.20 7.57
C ALA A 87 -5.88 -4.33 8.53
N ILE A 88 -5.77 -3.02 8.40
CA ILE A 88 -6.57 -2.08 9.17
C ILE A 88 -7.98 -2.09 8.60
N ASP A 89 -8.97 -2.34 9.46
CA ASP A 89 -10.38 -2.35 9.06
C ASP A 89 -10.82 -0.94 8.65
N VAL A 90 -11.34 -0.79 7.44
CA VAL A 90 -11.81 0.48 6.86
C VAL A 90 -13.22 0.30 6.34
N THR A 91 -13.95 1.42 6.21
CA THR A 91 -15.30 1.46 5.68
C THR A 91 -15.31 2.07 4.28
N PHE A 92 -16.04 1.47 3.37
CA PHE A 92 -16.37 2.00 2.05
C PHE A 92 -17.81 1.63 1.70
N TYR A 93 -18.31 2.08 0.56
CA TYR A 93 -19.72 1.93 0.19
C TYR A 93 -19.86 1.02 -1.03
N ASP A 94 -20.83 0.11 -1.00
CA ASP A 94 -21.15 -0.74 -2.14
C ASP A 94 -21.94 0.02 -3.24
N SER A 95 -22.32 -0.67 -4.31
CA SER A 95 -23.05 -0.08 -5.43
C SER A 95 -24.45 0.45 -5.04
N GLU A 96 -25.04 -0.05 -3.95
CA GLU A 96 -26.33 0.40 -3.43
C GLU A 96 -26.18 1.58 -2.44
N GLY A 97 -24.95 1.96 -2.08
CA GLY A 97 -24.65 2.99 -1.10
C GLY A 97 -24.70 2.53 0.35
N LYS A 98 -24.66 1.23 0.58
CA LYS A 98 -24.57 0.66 1.91
C LYS A 98 -23.11 0.65 2.37
N ALA A 99 -22.87 1.12 3.58
CA ALA A 99 -21.55 1.02 4.21
C ALA A 99 -21.20 -0.45 4.47
N VAL A 100 -20.02 -0.87 4.07
CA VAL A 100 -19.43 -2.19 4.28
C VAL A 100 -18.02 -2.03 4.83
N LYS A 101 -17.57 -3.01 5.61
CA LYS A 101 -16.23 -3.03 6.19
C LYS A 101 -15.35 -4.00 5.45
N LEU A 102 -14.05 -3.70 5.41
CA LEU A 102 -13.07 -4.62 4.83
C LEU A 102 -13.12 -6.00 5.51
N SER A 103 -13.32 -6.04 6.81
CA SER A 103 -13.45 -7.29 7.60
C SER A 103 -14.64 -8.16 7.20
N ASP A 104 -15.66 -7.61 6.52
CA ASP A 104 -16.81 -8.39 6.04
C ASP A 104 -16.42 -9.38 4.91
N PHE A 105 -15.24 -9.20 4.30
CA PHE A 105 -14.73 -10.00 3.18
C PHE A 105 -13.69 -11.06 3.59
N TYR A 106 -13.34 -11.14 4.88
CA TYR A 106 -12.38 -12.14 5.36
C TYR A 106 -12.92 -13.55 5.29
N GLY A 107 -12.03 -14.53 5.18
CA GLY A 107 -12.35 -15.95 4.98
C GLY A 107 -11.93 -16.46 3.62
N LYS A 108 -11.74 -15.55 2.67
CA LYS A 108 -11.11 -15.77 1.38
C LYS A 108 -9.95 -14.77 1.19
N PRO A 109 -9.00 -15.04 0.28
CA PRO A 109 -8.07 -13.99 -0.15
C PRO A 109 -8.84 -12.79 -0.70
N VAL A 110 -8.31 -11.57 -0.49
CA VAL A 110 -8.94 -10.32 -0.93
C VAL A 110 -8.00 -9.55 -1.85
N VAL A 111 -8.53 -9.10 -2.99
CA VAL A 111 -7.88 -8.16 -3.92
C VAL A 111 -8.52 -6.80 -3.74
N MET A 112 -7.80 -5.84 -3.19
CA MET A 112 -8.20 -4.43 -3.11
C MET A 112 -7.51 -3.69 -4.25
N ASN A 113 -8.23 -3.27 -5.29
CA ASN A 113 -7.68 -2.46 -6.38
C ASN A 113 -8.23 -1.04 -6.29
N PHE A 114 -7.35 -0.07 -6.06
CA PHE A 114 -7.68 1.35 -5.97
C PHE A 114 -7.56 2.00 -7.35
N TRP A 115 -8.64 2.65 -7.80
CA TRP A 115 -8.74 3.20 -9.14
C TRP A 115 -9.58 4.48 -9.24
N ALA A 116 -9.53 5.14 -10.41
CA ALA A 116 -10.40 6.26 -10.75
C ALA A 116 -10.59 6.35 -12.28
N THR A 117 -11.70 6.96 -12.73
CA THR A 117 -12.03 7.09 -14.16
C THR A 117 -11.02 7.94 -14.95
N TRP A 118 -10.32 8.85 -14.30
CA TRP A 118 -9.29 9.70 -14.93
C TRP A 118 -7.89 9.06 -14.97
N CYS A 119 -7.71 7.88 -14.36
CA CYS A 119 -6.44 7.16 -14.28
C CYS A 119 -6.25 6.29 -15.55
N GLY A 120 -5.28 6.65 -16.39
CA GLY A 120 -5.01 5.93 -17.63
C GLY A 120 -4.49 4.50 -17.41
N TYR A 121 -3.60 4.31 -16.46
CA TYR A 121 -3.06 2.98 -16.12
C TYR A 121 -4.10 2.07 -15.47
N CYS A 122 -5.04 2.64 -14.67
CA CYS A 122 -6.15 1.87 -14.13
C CYS A 122 -7.00 1.28 -15.27
N LYS A 123 -7.35 2.11 -16.27
CA LYS A 123 -8.10 1.65 -17.45
C LYS A 123 -7.37 0.59 -18.28
N GLN A 124 -6.05 0.61 -18.25
CA GLN A 124 -5.24 -0.35 -18.98
C GLN A 124 -5.25 -1.73 -18.30
N GLU A 125 -5.25 -1.80 -16.96
CA GLU A 125 -5.24 -3.08 -16.23
C GLU A 125 -6.65 -3.67 -15.99
N MET A 126 -7.71 -2.85 -16.04
CA MET A 126 -9.07 -3.30 -15.73
C MET A 126 -9.56 -4.52 -16.53
N PRO A 127 -9.25 -4.68 -17.85
CA PRO A 127 -9.61 -5.90 -18.56
C PRO A 127 -8.99 -7.15 -17.94
N ASP A 128 -7.72 -7.08 -17.49
CA ASP A 128 -6.99 -8.20 -16.87
C ASP A 128 -7.62 -8.57 -15.53
N PHE A 129 -8.02 -7.55 -14.74
CA PHE A 129 -8.71 -7.76 -13.46
C PHE A 129 -10.13 -8.33 -13.63
N GLN A 130 -10.84 -7.92 -14.70
CA GLN A 130 -12.14 -8.50 -15.05
C GLN A 130 -12.00 -9.98 -15.40
N GLU A 131 -11.02 -10.34 -16.23
CA GLU A 131 -10.74 -11.72 -16.58
C GLU A 131 -10.33 -12.56 -15.34
N ALA A 132 -9.50 -11.99 -14.46
CA ALA A 132 -9.13 -12.66 -13.20
C ALA A 132 -10.36 -12.83 -12.27
N TYR A 133 -11.25 -11.85 -12.20
CA TYR A 133 -12.51 -11.96 -11.46
C TYR A 133 -13.42 -13.07 -12.02
N GLU A 134 -13.53 -13.19 -13.34
CA GLU A 134 -14.32 -14.25 -13.97
C GLU A 134 -13.77 -15.65 -13.67
N GLU A 135 -12.45 -15.77 -13.50
CA GLU A 135 -11.78 -17.03 -13.23
C GLU A 135 -11.75 -17.39 -11.73
N TYR A 136 -11.45 -16.41 -10.86
CA TYR A 136 -11.18 -16.63 -9.43
C TYR A 136 -12.26 -16.09 -8.48
N GLY A 137 -13.28 -15.39 -8.96
CA GLY A 137 -14.25 -14.69 -8.10
C GLY A 137 -15.12 -15.58 -7.20
N GLU A 138 -15.13 -16.89 -7.41
CA GLU A 138 -15.76 -17.84 -6.47
C GLU A 138 -14.88 -18.12 -5.25
N GLU A 139 -13.53 -17.99 -5.37
CA GLU A 139 -12.55 -18.35 -4.36
C GLU A 139 -11.85 -17.13 -3.74
N VAL A 140 -11.89 -15.98 -4.44
CA VAL A 140 -11.23 -14.71 -4.07
C VAL A 140 -12.24 -13.57 -4.07
N GLU A 141 -12.18 -12.71 -3.07
CA GLU A 141 -12.98 -11.48 -3.02
C GLU A 141 -12.27 -10.35 -3.78
N PHE A 142 -12.92 -9.80 -4.81
CA PHE A 142 -12.40 -8.67 -5.60
C PHE A 142 -13.11 -7.40 -5.20
N LEU A 143 -12.36 -6.40 -4.74
CA LEU A 143 -12.86 -5.10 -4.32
C LEU A 143 -12.27 -4.02 -5.24
N PHE A 144 -13.05 -3.60 -6.27
CA PHE A 144 -12.70 -2.45 -7.10
C PHE A 144 -13.09 -1.17 -6.36
N ILE A 145 -12.12 -0.61 -5.60
CA ILE A 145 -12.34 0.54 -4.72
C ILE A 145 -12.06 1.82 -5.49
N ASN A 146 -13.13 2.52 -5.88
CA ASN A 146 -13.01 3.82 -6.54
C ASN A 146 -12.63 4.90 -5.52
N SER A 147 -11.55 5.65 -5.80
CA SER A 147 -11.12 6.79 -4.99
C SER A 147 -12.02 7.99 -5.25
N THR A 148 -13.19 8.01 -4.62
CA THR A 148 -14.29 8.94 -4.86
C THR A 148 -14.07 10.23 -4.07
N ASP A 149 -13.45 11.26 -4.68
CA ASP A 149 -13.13 12.55 -4.02
C ASP A 149 -14.30 13.55 -4.01
N GLY A 150 -15.43 13.17 -4.60
CA GLY A 150 -16.64 14.01 -4.67
C GLY A 150 -16.56 15.18 -5.65
N SER A 151 -15.42 15.39 -6.32
CA SER A 151 -15.20 16.49 -7.25
C SER A 151 -14.71 16.04 -8.62
N ARG A 152 -13.47 15.59 -8.72
CA ARG A 152 -12.89 15.05 -9.95
C ARG A 152 -13.45 13.67 -10.26
N GLU A 153 -13.64 12.86 -9.22
CA GLU A 153 -14.18 11.52 -9.26
C GLU A 153 -15.43 11.43 -8.40
N THR A 154 -16.53 10.92 -8.95
CA THR A 154 -17.79 10.72 -8.24
C THR A 154 -18.32 9.30 -8.48
N ARG A 155 -19.14 8.81 -7.57
CA ARG A 155 -19.79 7.51 -7.68
C ARG A 155 -20.49 7.33 -9.05
N GLU A 156 -21.23 8.37 -9.50
CA GLU A 156 -21.97 8.32 -10.75
C GLU A 156 -21.03 8.17 -11.96
N LYS A 157 -19.90 8.89 -11.97
CA LYS A 157 -18.89 8.77 -13.04
C LYS A 157 -18.26 7.38 -13.06
N ALA A 158 -17.91 6.86 -11.90
CA ALA A 158 -17.30 5.56 -11.76
C ALA A 158 -18.27 4.45 -12.17
N ALA A 159 -19.52 4.48 -11.69
CA ALA A 159 -20.56 3.52 -12.03
C ALA A 159 -20.85 3.53 -13.54
N ALA A 160 -21.06 4.72 -14.13
CA ALA A 160 -21.30 4.86 -15.57
C ALA A 160 -20.14 4.31 -16.41
N TYR A 161 -18.89 4.53 -15.96
CA TYR A 161 -17.72 4.00 -16.67
C TYR A 161 -17.70 2.46 -16.65
N LEU A 162 -17.94 1.82 -15.50
CA LEU A 162 -17.97 0.36 -15.39
C LEU A 162 -19.10 -0.24 -16.27
N GLU A 163 -20.27 0.38 -16.27
CA GLU A 163 -21.42 -0.02 -17.10
C GLU A 163 -21.09 0.11 -18.59
N ASP A 164 -20.55 1.26 -19.02
CA ASP A 164 -20.19 1.51 -20.42
C ASP A 164 -19.13 0.51 -20.95
N GLN A 165 -18.22 0.07 -20.08
CA GLN A 165 -17.19 -0.91 -20.43
C GLN A 165 -17.67 -2.37 -20.28
N GLY A 166 -18.80 -2.62 -19.63
CA GLY A 166 -19.36 -3.93 -19.38
C GLY A 166 -18.62 -4.72 -18.29
N TYR A 167 -17.94 -4.02 -17.36
CA TYR A 167 -17.28 -4.68 -16.21
C TYR A 167 -18.31 -5.14 -15.19
N THR A 168 -18.11 -6.35 -14.68
CA THR A 168 -18.99 -7.00 -13.68
C THR A 168 -18.31 -7.24 -12.34
N VAL A 169 -17.01 -6.92 -12.24
CA VAL A 169 -16.28 -6.99 -10.98
C VAL A 169 -16.95 -6.07 -9.95
N PRO A 170 -17.07 -6.52 -8.67
CA PRO A 170 -17.73 -5.75 -7.62
C PRO A 170 -17.06 -4.39 -7.38
N ALA A 171 -17.84 -3.32 -7.51
CA ALA A 171 -17.38 -1.96 -7.32
C ALA A 171 -17.73 -1.42 -5.94
N PHE A 172 -16.76 -0.77 -5.30
CA PHE A 172 -16.90 -0.08 -4.03
C PHE A 172 -16.41 1.36 -4.16
N TYR A 173 -16.88 2.23 -3.28
CA TYR A 173 -16.64 3.67 -3.34
C TYR A 173 -16.08 4.15 -2.00
N ASP A 174 -14.86 4.65 -2.03
CA ASP A 174 -14.19 5.26 -0.87
C ASP A 174 -14.50 6.76 -0.84
N GLU A 175 -15.75 7.10 -0.44
CA GLU A 175 -16.27 8.47 -0.51
C GLU A 175 -15.66 9.39 0.54
N ASP A 176 -15.20 8.84 1.65
CA ASP A 176 -14.51 9.55 2.71
C ASP A 176 -12.98 9.53 2.54
N LEU A 177 -12.48 8.83 1.50
CA LEU A 177 -11.07 8.54 1.24
C LEU A 177 -10.37 7.84 2.44
N GLU A 178 -11.14 7.17 3.29
CA GLU A 178 -10.64 6.49 4.48
C GLU A 178 -9.65 5.39 4.11
N ALA A 179 -10.00 4.55 3.14
CA ALA A 179 -9.14 3.46 2.69
C ALA A 179 -7.89 3.99 1.98
N VAL A 180 -8.03 5.00 1.11
CA VAL A 180 -6.89 5.67 0.43
C VAL A 180 -5.87 6.19 1.43
N TYR A 181 -6.31 6.92 2.47
CA TYR A 181 -5.40 7.47 3.48
C TYR A 181 -4.83 6.41 4.41
N THR A 182 -5.66 5.48 4.88
CA THR A 182 -5.25 4.41 5.82
C THR A 182 -4.16 3.53 5.22
N TYR A 183 -4.29 3.17 3.95
CA TYR A 183 -3.32 2.32 3.26
C TYR A 183 -2.22 3.10 2.53
N GLY A 184 -2.17 4.43 2.67
CA GLY A 184 -1.14 5.26 2.07
C GLY A 184 -1.11 5.19 0.55
N VAL A 185 -2.28 5.11 -0.11
CA VAL A 185 -2.41 5.06 -1.57
C VAL A 185 -2.06 6.43 -2.16
N ASN A 186 -0.81 6.59 -2.59
CA ASN A 186 -0.28 7.86 -3.10
C ASN A 186 -0.31 7.96 -4.63
N SER A 187 -0.62 6.87 -5.32
CA SER A 187 -0.72 6.78 -6.79
C SER A 187 -1.79 5.79 -7.18
N LEU A 188 -2.36 5.96 -8.36
CA LEU A 188 -3.31 5.02 -8.95
C LEU A 188 -2.75 4.45 -10.26
N PRO A 189 -2.99 3.16 -10.53
CA PRO A 189 -3.63 2.19 -9.63
C PRO A 189 -2.72 1.78 -8.47
N THR A 190 -3.30 1.22 -7.42
CA THR A 190 -2.58 0.49 -6.38
C THR A 190 -3.38 -0.75 -6.04
N THR A 191 -2.71 -1.90 -5.99
CA THR A 191 -3.32 -3.18 -5.62
C THR A 191 -2.76 -3.65 -4.28
N ILE A 192 -3.64 -4.06 -3.37
CA ILE A 192 -3.27 -4.67 -2.10
C ILE A 192 -3.91 -6.05 -2.05
N LEU A 193 -3.11 -7.05 -1.71
CA LEU A 193 -3.56 -8.43 -1.56
C LEU A 193 -3.58 -8.80 -0.08
N LEU A 194 -4.68 -9.39 0.35
CA LEU A 194 -4.80 -9.93 1.71
C LEU A 194 -4.98 -11.45 1.64
N ASP A 195 -4.43 -12.14 2.63
CA ASP A 195 -4.72 -13.56 2.82
C ASP A 195 -6.12 -13.78 3.43
N LYS A 196 -6.56 -15.01 3.52
CA LYS A 196 -7.89 -15.39 4.06
C LYS A 196 -8.12 -14.99 5.52
N LYS A 197 -7.05 -14.63 6.26
CA LYS A 197 -7.13 -14.12 7.64
C LYS A 197 -7.19 -12.59 7.70
N GLY A 198 -7.16 -11.91 6.55
CA GLY A 198 -7.15 -10.45 6.47
C GLY A 198 -5.79 -9.84 6.76
N ARG A 199 -4.68 -10.57 6.53
CA ARG A 199 -3.33 -10.05 6.69
C ARG A 199 -2.77 -9.59 5.35
N VAL A 200 -2.01 -8.51 5.34
CA VAL A 200 -1.43 -7.92 4.12
C VAL A 200 -0.33 -8.85 3.56
N ALA A 201 -0.61 -9.44 2.42
CA ALA A 201 0.30 -10.31 1.68
C ALA A 201 1.17 -9.53 0.68
N ALA A 202 0.58 -8.52 0.00
CA ALA A 202 1.31 -7.68 -0.94
C ALA A 202 0.74 -6.26 -1.00
N TYR A 203 1.61 -5.29 -1.31
CA TYR A 203 1.27 -3.92 -1.64
C TYR A 203 1.99 -3.54 -2.94
N ALA A 204 1.25 -3.28 -4.00
CA ALA A 204 1.77 -3.05 -5.33
C ALA A 204 1.23 -1.74 -5.93
N PRO A 205 1.99 -0.62 -5.84
CA PRO A 205 1.65 0.61 -6.50
C PRO A 205 2.00 0.54 -7.99
N GLY A 206 1.13 1.10 -8.83
CA GLY A 206 1.28 1.10 -10.29
C GLY A 206 0.52 -0.06 -10.95
N LEU A 207 0.60 -0.09 -12.28
CA LEU A 207 -0.06 -1.09 -13.11
C LEU A 207 0.39 -2.51 -12.74
N MET A 208 -0.57 -3.41 -12.56
CA MET A 208 -0.34 -4.84 -12.32
C MET A 208 -0.78 -5.62 -13.56
N GLU A 209 0.13 -6.38 -14.14
CA GLU A 209 -0.17 -7.27 -15.28
C GLU A 209 -0.89 -8.54 -14.79
N LYS A 210 -1.73 -9.12 -15.65
CA LYS A 210 -2.54 -10.31 -15.36
C LYS A 210 -1.71 -11.47 -14.78
N ASP A 211 -0.59 -11.80 -15.41
CA ASP A 211 0.24 -12.94 -15.00
C ASP A 211 0.79 -12.73 -13.56
N THR A 212 1.07 -11.48 -13.18
CA THR A 212 1.51 -11.14 -11.82
C THR A 212 0.38 -11.30 -10.81
N LEU A 213 -0.83 -10.82 -11.17
CA LEU A 213 -2.01 -10.96 -10.33
C LEU A 213 -2.36 -12.43 -10.11
N VAL A 214 -2.49 -13.19 -11.19
CA VAL A 214 -2.84 -14.62 -11.15
C VAL A 214 -1.82 -15.42 -10.34
N GLY A 215 -0.51 -15.23 -10.60
CA GLY A 215 0.53 -15.91 -9.84
C GLY A 215 0.49 -15.61 -8.33
N ALA A 216 0.10 -14.38 -7.93
CA ALA A 216 -0.08 -14.03 -6.53
C ALA A 216 -1.34 -14.66 -5.92
N LEU A 217 -2.43 -14.77 -6.69
CA LEU A 217 -3.67 -15.41 -6.25
C LEU A 217 -3.47 -16.92 -6.06
N ASP A 218 -2.77 -17.59 -6.98
CA ASP A 218 -2.46 -19.02 -6.86
C ASP A 218 -1.71 -19.31 -5.55
N ILE A 219 -0.72 -18.48 -5.20
CA ILE A 219 0.01 -18.61 -3.94
C ILE A 219 -0.93 -18.45 -2.73
N LEU A 220 -1.81 -17.45 -2.73
CA LEU A 220 -2.72 -17.18 -1.62
C LEU A 220 -3.81 -18.24 -1.44
N LEU A 221 -4.19 -18.92 -2.52
CA LEU A 221 -5.17 -20.00 -2.49
C LEU A 221 -4.58 -21.32 -1.97
N GLU A 222 -3.26 -21.53 -2.13
CA GLU A 222 -2.55 -22.69 -1.61
C GLU A 222 -2.26 -22.59 -0.08
N GLU A 223 -2.39 -21.41 0.52
CA GLU A 223 -2.22 -21.14 1.97
C GLU A 223 -3.48 -21.54 2.78
#